data_fbb667700a609b86cff663d33feb1e55
#
_entry.id   fbb667700a609b86cff663d33feb1e55
#
_cell.length_a   1.000
_cell.length_b   1.000
_cell.length_c   1.000
_cell.angle_alpha   90.00
_cell.angle_beta   90.00
_cell.angle_gamma   90.00
#
_symmetry.space_group_name_H-M   'P 1'
#
loop_
_entity.id
_entity.type
_entity.pdbx_description
1 polymer ?
#
loop_
_entity_poly.entity_id
_entity_poly.type
_entity_poly.pdbx_seq_one_letter_code
_entity_poly.pdbx_strand_id
1 'polypeptide(L)'
;MTEFETDVLVLGGGPAGAWAALAAAAAGARVLLVDKARCGSSGPTARGGATLWNIPPGRLRDEAVSDGFAHGGGLGDPEWMYRVLEETHRRVAQLVHGGLRAHGGHGGPATRIHLDGPKYLGRLRRSMVVAGVRILDHHPALQLITDTDGMVSGAAGVALHGESRGWAARAKSVVIATGGCAFLSGGAGTDVDTGDGLLMGAEAGAELSGMEFSNAYSLLPTGVPGHMPVSGPASVSGQRPPGAFPADQVRHFATLYDESRSVLCDEGIGSRARAFAAIADGRRVYAALDDLAGPDAELVRLDERVQLRAVLEGTVRGTGGLRLAGPDCATTVPGLYGAGDVTTREPVTGAVSGFGGQHGAWAMSSGVWAGQAAARFAGTRKKLGRTRPVPGVGLGDRARIDPRAVVGLVQEHTLPLRRSYWRSDGSLRDSIGELDGMWPGVEFDLGGKGAERLHARQAAALLAVARWTKYSALARTETRGMHRRTDHPGVASDWRVRLLTGGLDSVWVRPERTAAPRSMRGPVESAAPEAS
;
A
#
# COMPACT_ATOMS: atom_id res chain seq x y z
N MET A 1 21.10 -20.21 -12.08
CA MET A 1 20.38 -18.92 -11.98
C MET A 1 19.85 -18.59 -13.37
N THR A 2 18.58 -18.22 -13.49
CA THR A 2 17.98 -17.81 -14.78
C THR A 2 18.16 -16.31 -14.97
N GLU A 3 18.67 -15.87 -16.14
CA GLU A 3 18.93 -14.48 -16.41
C GLU A 3 17.92 -13.93 -17.44
N PHE A 4 17.48 -12.69 -17.21
CA PHE A 4 16.58 -11.95 -18.09
C PHE A 4 17.15 -10.56 -18.39
N GLU A 5 16.78 -10.01 -19.54
CA GLU A 5 17.07 -8.62 -19.88
C GLU A 5 15.83 -7.95 -20.48
N THR A 6 15.54 -6.73 -20.02
CA THR A 6 14.36 -5.97 -20.45
C THR A 6 14.65 -4.46 -20.41
N ASP A 7 13.76 -3.63 -20.94
CA ASP A 7 13.88 -2.19 -20.81
C ASP A 7 13.28 -1.73 -19.46
N VAL A 8 12.09 -2.22 -19.10
CA VAL A 8 11.41 -1.90 -17.83
C VAL A 8 11.10 -3.19 -17.09
N LEU A 9 11.54 -3.28 -15.85
CA LEU A 9 11.17 -4.36 -14.92
C LEU A 9 10.12 -3.85 -13.94
N VAL A 10 8.99 -4.58 -13.81
CA VAL A 10 7.93 -4.26 -12.85
C VAL A 10 7.88 -5.33 -11.77
N LEU A 11 7.98 -4.93 -10.51
CA LEU A 11 7.92 -5.81 -9.34
C LEU A 11 6.53 -5.73 -8.69
N GLY A 12 5.73 -6.79 -8.83
CA GLY A 12 4.36 -6.88 -8.33
C GLY A 12 3.31 -6.75 -9.42
N GLY A 13 2.34 -7.67 -9.43
CA GLY A 13 1.28 -7.81 -10.45
C GLY A 13 -0.11 -7.39 -9.95
N GLY A 14 -0.19 -6.58 -8.89
CA GLY A 14 -1.41 -5.90 -8.46
C GLY A 14 -1.86 -4.80 -9.44
N PRO A 15 -2.92 -4.03 -9.12
CA PRO A 15 -3.41 -2.99 -10.05
C PRO A 15 -2.34 -1.99 -10.45
N ALA A 16 -1.52 -1.52 -9.50
CA ALA A 16 -0.47 -0.53 -9.77
C ALA A 16 0.58 -1.06 -10.75
N GLY A 17 1.09 -2.28 -10.51
CA GLY A 17 2.07 -2.89 -11.41
C GLY A 17 1.49 -3.23 -12.78
N ALA A 18 0.24 -3.67 -12.85
CA ALA A 18 -0.42 -3.94 -14.12
C ALA A 18 -0.59 -2.65 -14.96
N TRP A 19 -1.00 -1.53 -14.35
CA TRP A 19 -1.07 -0.24 -15.03
C TRP A 19 0.32 0.28 -15.43
N ALA A 20 1.34 0.07 -14.58
CA ALA A 20 2.72 0.44 -14.93
C ALA A 20 3.23 -0.36 -16.13
N ALA A 21 3.02 -1.66 -16.13
CA ALA A 21 3.43 -2.52 -17.23
C ALA A 21 2.74 -2.16 -18.55
N LEU A 22 1.42 -1.92 -18.51
CA LEU A 22 0.65 -1.48 -19.68
C LEU A 22 1.11 -0.12 -20.20
N ALA A 23 1.35 0.85 -19.30
CA ALA A 23 1.79 2.17 -19.68
C ALA A 23 3.21 2.16 -20.26
N ALA A 24 4.11 1.35 -19.72
CA ALA A 24 5.45 1.19 -20.24
C ALA A 24 5.46 0.49 -21.62
N ALA A 25 4.67 -0.57 -21.79
CA ALA A 25 4.53 -1.26 -23.08
C ALA A 25 3.91 -0.34 -24.15
N ALA A 26 2.89 0.45 -23.79
CA ALA A 26 2.29 1.44 -24.69
C ALA A 26 3.29 2.53 -25.12
N ALA A 27 4.31 2.80 -24.31
CA ALA A 27 5.42 3.71 -24.65
C ALA A 27 6.54 3.02 -25.45
N GLY A 28 6.35 1.76 -25.90
CA GLY A 28 7.28 1.01 -26.74
C GLY A 28 8.40 0.28 -26.01
N ALA A 29 8.37 0.23 -24.65
CA ALA A 29 9.38 -0.51 -23.89
C ALA A 29 9.10 -2.02 -23.89
N ARG A 30 10.15 -2.83 -23.91
CA ARG A 30 10.06 -4.25 -23.57
C ARG A 30 9.87 -4.35 -22.05
N VAL A 31 8.80 -5.02 -21.62
CA VAL A 31 8.44 -5.09 -20.20
C VAL A 31 8.49 -6.52 -19.68
N LEU A 32 9.18 -6.71 -18.55
CA LEU A 32 9.12 -7.91 -17.73
C LEU A 32 8.40 -7.56 -16.41
N LEU A 33 7.37 -8.31 -16.08
CA LEU A 33 6.68 -8.22 -14.79
C LEU A 33 6.92 -9.51 -14.00
N VAL A 34 7.34 -9.37 -12.74
CA VAL A 34 7.50 -10.49 -11.82
C VAL A 34 6.56 -10.32 -10.63
N ASP A 35 5.97 -11.43 -10.16
CA ASP A 35 5.08 -11.43 -9.01
C ASP A 35 5.39 -12.62 -8.09
N LYS A 36 5.32 -12.42 -6.77
CA LYS A 36 5.55 -13.49 -5.79
C LYS A 36 4.43 -14.53 -5.74
N ALA A 37 3.24 -14.16 -6.21
CA ALA A 37 2.10 -15.05 -6.41
C ALA A 37 1.79 -15.20 -7.92
N ARG A 38 0.62 -15.71 -8.24
CA ARG A 38 0.10 -15.59 -9.61
C ARG A 38 -0.38 -14.16 -9.83
N CYS A 39 0.19 -13.47 -10.81
CA CYS A 39 -0.15 -12.07 -11.12
C CYS A 39 -1.66 -11.85 -11.24
N GLY A 40 -2.20 -10.95 -10.44
CA GLY A 40 -3.61 -10.59 -10.39
C GLY A 40 -4.49 -11.53 -9.54
N SER A 41 -3.94 -12.47 -8.77
CA SER A 41 -4.73 -13.39 -7.93
C SER A 41 -4.52 -13.22 -6.43
N SER A 42 -3.64 -12.32 -6.00
CA SER A 42 -3.32 -12.03 -4.61
C SER A 42 -3.46 -10.55 -4.29
N GLY A 43 -3.32 -10.23 -3.02
CA GLY A 43 -3.42 -8.86 -2.53
C GLY A 43 -4.86 -8.40 -2.22
N PRO A 44 -5.00 -7.24 -1.57
CA PRO A 44 -6.30 -6.72 -1.11
C PRO A 44 -7.31 -6.54 -2.24
N THR A 45 -6.86 -6.09 -3.42
CA THR A 45 -7.75 -5.90 -4.58
C THR A 45 -8.36 -7.21 -5.07
N ALA A 46 -7.62 -8.30 -5.06
CA ALA A 46 -8.12 -9.60 -5.50
C ALA A 46 -9.24 -10.13 -4.57
N ARG A 47 -9.21 -9.75 -3.29
CA ARG A 47 -10.16 -10.19 -2.27
C ARG A 47 -11.33 -9.22 -2.08
N GLY A 48 -11.05 -7.91 -2.00
CA GLY A 48 -12.02 -6.88 -1.65
C GLY A 48 -12.50 -6.02 -2.82
N GLY A 49 -11.95 -6.22 -4.03
CA GLY A 49 -12.23 -5.34 -5.17
C GLY A 49 -11.43 -4.05 -5.12
N ALA A 50 -11.73 -3.15 -6.05
CA ALA A 50 -11.15 -1.82 -6.12
C ALA A 50 -12.25 -0.76 -6.14
N THR A 51 -12.26 0.11 -5.16
CA THR A 51 -13.06 1.33 -5.21
C THR A 51 -12.18 2.46 -5.74
N LEU A 52 -12.66 3.17 -6.73
CA LEU A 52 -11.96 4.26 -7.40
C LEU A 52 -12.61 5.60 -7.08
N TRP A 53 -11.82 6.57 -6.69
CA TRP A 53 -12.24 7.96 -6.56
C TRP A 53 -12.36 8.58 -7.94
N ASN A 54 -13.58 8.68 -8.43
CA ASN A 54 -13.87 9.09 -9.81
C ASN A 54 -14.91 10.21 -9.82
N ILE A 55 -14.44 11.44 -9.97
CA ILE A 55 -15.31 12.63 -10.03
C ILE A 55 -15.02 13.35 -11.34
N PRO A 56 -16.03 13.56 -12.19
CA PRO A 56 -15.87 14.33 -13.43
C PRO A 56 -15.41 15.77 -13.13
N PRO A 57 -14.78 16.46 -14.09
CA PRO A 57 -14.43 17.86 -13.94
C PRO A 57 -15.64 18.74 -13.57
N GLY A 58 -15.43 19.74 -12.72
CA GLY A 58 -16.45 20.69 -12.30
C GLY A 58 -16.50 20.88 -10.79
N ARG A 59 -17.46 21.66 -10.31
CA ARG A 59 -17.58 22.11 -8.90
C ARG A 59 -17.50 20.98 -7.88
N LEU A 60 -18.12 19.83 -8.14
CA LEU A 60 -18.05 18.67 -7.23
C LEU A 60 -16.62 18.15 -7.04
N ARG A 61 -15.77 18.23 -8.09
CA ARG A 61 -14.36 17.85 -7.99
C ARG A 61 -13.60 18.85 -7.11
N ASP A 62 -13.88 20.14 -7.26
CA ASP A 62 -13.23 21.20 -6.47
C ASP A 62 -13.59 21.07 -4.99
N GLU A 63 -14.88 20.84 -4.70
CA GLU A 63 -15.37 20.56 -3.34
C GLU A 63 -14.70 19.33 -2.76
N ALA A 64 -14.63 18.20 -3.49
CA ALA A 64 -14.02 16.98 -3.02
C ALA A 64 -12.51 17.10 -2.77
N VAL A 65 -11.79 17.92 -3.53
CA VAL A 65 -10.37 18.23 -3.30
C VAL A 65 -10.21 19.09 -2.05
N SER A 66 -11.03 20.12 -1.88
CA SER A 66 -11.02 20.97 -0.69
C SER A 66 -11.30 20.19 0.58
N ASP A 67 -12.35 19.36 0.57
CA ASP A 67 -12.72 18.48 1.67
C ASP A 67 -11.63 17.45 1.97
N GLY A 68 -11.07 16.84 0.92
CA GLY A 68 -9.98 15.88 1.04
C GLY A 68 -8.73 16.50 1.69
N PHE A 69 -8.37 17.72 1.33
CA PHE A 69 -7.28 18.46 1.92
C PHE A 69 -7.53 18.78 3.41
N ALA A 70 -8.72 19.27 3.74
CA ALA A 70 -9.10 19.58 5.11
C ALA A 70 -9.11 18.33 5.99
N HIS A 71 -9.77 17.25 5.57
CA HIS A 71 -9.81 15.98 6.29
C HIS A 71 -8.44 15.32 6.40
N GLY A 72 -7.56 15.49 5.42
CA GLY A 72 -6.17 15.04 5.44
C GLY A 72 -5.29 15.77 6.44
N GLY A 73 -5.86 16.64 7.27
CA GLY A 73 -5.13 17.42 8.29
C GLY A 73 -4.17 18.45 7.68
N GLY A 74 -4.43 18.88 6.44
CA GLY A 74 -3.63 19.86 5.73
C GLY A 74 -2.25 19.38 5.28
N LEU A 75 -2.00 18.06 5.25
CA LEU A 75 -0.75 17.46 4.76
C LEU A 75 -0.84 17.00 3.30
N GLY A 76 -2.07 16.91 2.75
CA GLY A 76 -2.29 16.59 1.36
C GLY A 76 -1.79 17.68 0.41
N ASP A 77 -1.90 17.43 -0.88
CA ASP A 77 -1.54 18.35 -1.96
C ASP A 77 -2.67 18.39 -2.98
N PRO A 78 -3.39 19.51 -3.09
CA PRO A 78 -4.49 19.64 -4.05
C PRO A 78 -4.10 19.35 -5.49
N GLU A 79 -2.87 19.70 -5.92
CA GLU A 79 -2.41 19.43 -7.28
C GLU A 79 -2.35 17.92 -7.56
N TRP A 80 -1.82 17.14 -6.61
CA TRP A 80 -1.81 15.68 -6.69
C TRP A 80 -3.22 15.09 -6.70
N MET A 81 -4.14 15.64 -5.89
CA MET A 81 -5.53 15.19 -5.85
C MET A 81 -6.24 15.41 -7.19
N TYR A 82 -6.09 16.61 -7.80
CA TYR A 82 -6.63 16.90 -9.13
C TYR A 82 -6.06 15.95 -10.19
N ARG A 83 -4.75 15.73 -10.18
CA ARG A 83 -4.10 14.83 -11.14
C ARG A 83 -4.59 13.38 -11.01
N VAL A 84 -4.76 12.89 -9.78
CA VAL A 84 -5.31 11.54 -9.52
C VAL A 84 -6.74 11.44 -10.04
N LEU A 85 -7.58 12.43 -9.77
CA LEU A 85 -8.96 12.46 -10.25
C LEU A 85 -9.03 12.49 -11.79
N GLU A 86 -8.19 13.30 -12.42
CA GLU A 86 -8.14 13.38 -13.89
C GLU A 86 -7.70 12.07 -14.53
N GLU A 87 -6.59 11.50 -14.06
CA GLU A 87 -6.09 10.23 -14.59
C GLU A 87 -7.09 9.10 -14.35
N THR A 88 -7.68 9.02 -13.15
CA THR A 88 -8.67 8.00 -12.81
C THR A 88 -9.89 8.13 -13.70
N HIS A 89 -10.42 9.33 -13.89
CA HIS A 89 -11.60 9.58 -14.73
C HIS A 89 -11.36 9.09 -16.17
N ARG A 90 -10.21 9.44 -16.73
CA ARG A 90 -9.80 9.02 -18.09
C ARG A 90 -9.68 7.49 -18.19
N ARG A 91 -9.08 6.82 -17.21
CA ARG A 91 -8.89 5.36 -17.24
C ARG A 91 -10.16 4.59 -16.99
N VAL A 92 -11.03 5.08 -16.11
CA VAL A 92 -12.36 4.52 -15.90
C VAL A 92 -13.16 4.54 -17.20
N ALA A 93 -13.17 5.66 -17.93
CA ALA A 93 -13.83 5.75 -19.22
C ALA A 93 -13.30 4.68 -20.21
N GLN A 94 -11.99 4.45 -20.26
CA GLN A 94 -11.38 3.40 -21.08
C GLN A 94 -11.81 1.99 -20.65
N LEU A 95 -11.85 1.72 -19.35
CA LEU A 95 -12.28 0.41 -18.83
C LEU A 95 -13.74 0.11 -19.14
N VAL A 96 -14.62 1.10 -18.96
CA VAL A 96 -16.06 0.98 -19.23
C VAL A 96 -16.31 0.83 -20.73
N HIS A 97 -15.70 1.65 -21.58
CA HIS A 97 -15.78 1.49 -23.04
C HIS A 97 -15.31 0.10 -23.49
N GLY A 98 -14.31 -0.42 -22.83
CA GLY A 98 -13.83 -1.78 -23.04
C GLY A 98 -14.71 -2.88 -22.42
N GLY A 99 -15.91 -2.60 -21.91
CA GLY A 99 -16.89 -3.59 -21.43
C GLY A 99 -16.70 -4.05 -19.96
N LEU A 100 -15.89 -3.34 -19.14
CA LEU A 100 -15.87 -3.61 -17.70
C LEU A 100 -17.10 -2.96 -17.05
N ARG A 101 -17.91 -3.77 -16.36
CA ARG A 101 -19.02 -3.23 -15.57
C ARG A 101 -18.50 -2.50 -14.35
N ALA A 102 -18.88 -1.23 -14.22
CA ALA A 102 -18.61 -0.39 -13.07
C ALA A 102 -19.91 -0.15 -12.33
N HIS A 103 -19.90 -0.34 -11.02
CA HIS A 103 -21.08 -0.08 -10.18
C HIS A 103 -20.84 1.28 -9.49
N GLY A 104 -21.71 2.25 -9.74
CA GLY A 104 -21.74 3.51 -9.02
C GLY A 104 -22.21 3.31 -7.58
N GLY A 105 -21.72 4.10 -6.63
CA GLY A 105 -22.23 4.11 -5.26
C GLY A 105 -23.70 4.56 -5.22
N HIS A 106 -24.48 3.98 -4.30
CA HIS A 106 -25.87 4.36 -4.09
C HIS A 106 -25.97 5.83 -3.61
N GLY A 107 -26.85 6.62 -4.23
CA GLY A 107 -27.38 7.86 -3.65
C GLY A 107 -26.69 9.17 -4.00
N GLY A 108 -26.17 9.34 -5.24
CA GLY A 108 -25.65 10.64 -5.69
C GLY A 108 -24.91 10.56 -7.03
N PRO A 109 -24.42 11.67 -7.61
CA PRO A 109 -23.56 11.59 -8.78
C PRO A 109 -22.38 10.67 -8.43
N ALA A 110 -22.06 9.71 -9.32
CA ALA A 110 -21.13 8.62 -9.08
C ALA A 110 -19.69 9.13 -8.78
N THR A 111 -19.46 9.56 -7.55
CA THR A 111 -18.15 10.02 -7.06
C THR A 111 -17.20 8.86 -6.77
N ARG A 112 -17.73 7.63 -6.78
CA ARG A 112 -17.01 6.39 -6.50
C ARG A 112 -17.47 5.31 -7.45
N ILE A 113 -16.53 4.54 -7.95
CA ILE A 113 -16.80 3.38 -8.80
C ILE A 113 -16.18 2.16 -8.13
N HIS A 114 -16.99 1.13 -7.94
CA HIS A 114 -16.52 -0.16 -7.45
C HIS A 114 -16.29 -1.13 -8.60
N LEU A 115 -15.15 -1.78 -8.61
CA LEU A 115 -14.74 -2.80 -9.56
C LEU A 115 -14.59 -4.14 -8.83
N ASP A 116 -15.21 -5.19 -9.37
CA ASP A 116 -15.00 -6.56 -8.90
C ASP A 116 -13.52 -6.94 -9.09
N GLY A 117 -12.85 -7.32 -8.00
CA GLY A 117 -11.41 -7.53 -7.99
C GLY A 117 -10.90 -8.57 -8.97
N PRO A 118 -11.41 -9.81 -8.92
CA PRO A 118 -11.03 -10.88 -9.85
C PRO A 118 -11.27 -10.53 -11.32
N LYS A 119 -12.40 -9.90 -11.64
CA LYS A 119 -12.71 -9.48 -13.02
C LYS A 119 -11.80 -8.36 -13.48
N TYR A 120 -11.56 -7.38 -12.63
CA TYR A 120 -10.68 -6.25 -12.91
C TYR A 120 -9.23 -6.71 -13.15
N LEU A 121 -8.67 -7.46 -12.21
CA LEU A 121 -7.29 -7.96 -12.32
C LEU A 121 -7.12 -8.97 -13.47
N GLY A 122 -8.11 -9.85 -13.66
CA GLY A 122 -8.12 -10.78 -14.78
C GLY A 122 -8.14 -10.07 -16.14
N ARG A 123 -8.86 -8.92 -16.23
CA ARG A 123 -8.82 -8.08 -17.42
C ARG A 123 -7.46 -7.43 -17.62
N LEU A 124 -6.89 -6.81 -16.57
CA LEU A 124 -5.57 -6.18 -16.66
C LEU A 124 -4.51 -7.21 -17.09
N ARG A 125 -4.54 -8.43 -16.53
CA ARG A 125 -3.63 -9.50 -16.94
C ARG A 125 -3.76 -9.84 -18.43
N ARG A 126 -4.99 -10.00 -18.93
CA ARG A 126 -5.22 -10.25 -20.37
C ARG A 126 -4.68 -9.10 -21.24
N SER A 127 -4.95 -7.85 -20.82
CA SER A 127 -4.44 -6.68 -21.53
C SER A 127 -2.93 -6.64 -21.57
N MET A 128 -2.23 -6.99 -20.47
CA MET A 128 -0.76 -7.08 -20.43
C MET A 128 -0.23 -8.13 -21.39
N VAL A 129 -0.84 -9.31 -21.45
CA VAL A 129 -0.43 -10.37 -22.38
C VAL A 129 -0.60 -9.91 -23.84
N VAL A 130 -1.72 -9.27 -24.18
CA VAL A 130 -1.97 -8.71 -25.51
C VAL A 130 -0.95 -7.60 -25.85
N ALA A 131 -0.55 -6.79 -24.87
CA ALA A 131 0.46 -5.75 -25.03
C ALA A 131 1.91 -6.29 -25.10
N GLY A 132 2.11 -7.60 -25.06
CA GLY A 132 3.43 -8.23 -25.15
C GLY A 132 4.26 -8.17 -23.85
N VAL A 133 3.63 -7.87 -22.71
CA VAL A 133 4.31 -7.92 -21.40
C VAL A 133 4.62 -9.37 -21.05
N ARG A 134 5.90 -9.65 -20.76
CA ARG A 134 6.31 -10.96 -20.22
C ARG A 134 6.00 -11.00 -18.73
N ILE A 135 5.22 -12.00 -18.29
CA ILE A 135 4.82 -12.16 -16.88
C ILE A 135 5.47 -13.42 -16.32
N LEU A 136 6.13 -13.30 -15.17
CA LEU A 136 6.67 -14.40 -14.39
C LEU A 136 5.89 -14.50 -13.08
N ASP A 137 4.98 -15.45 -13.00
CA ASP A 137 4.24 -15.80 -11.79
C ASP A 137 5.15 -16.55 -10.81
N HIS A 138 4.94 -16.39 -9.50
CA HIS A 138 5.68 -17.08 -8.45
C HIS A 138 7.20 -16.81 -8.48
N HIS A 139 7.57 -15.59 -8.85
CA HIS A 139 8.94 -15.11 -8.90
C HIS A 139 9.12 -13.89 -7.97
N PRO A 140 9.10 -14.07 -6.63
CA PRO A 140 9.38 -12.95 -5.71
C PRO A 140 10.75 -12.33 -5.98
N ALA A 141 10.77 -11.00 -6.09
CA ALA A 141 12.00 -10.23 -6.03
C ALA A 141 12.43 -10.11 -4.56
N LEU A 142 13.71 -10.35 -4.29
CA LEU A 142 14.28 -10.29 -2.95
C LEU A 142 15.31 -9.17 -2.80
N GLN A 143 15.84 -8.66 -3.92
CA GLN A 143 16.99 -7.76 -3.92
C GLN A 143 16.99 -6.91 -5.20
N LEU A 144 17.31 -5.63 -5.09
CA LEU A 144 17.58 -4.78 -6.24
C LEU A 144 19.01 -4.97 -6.75
N ILE A 145 19.22 -4.55 -7.98
CA ILE A 145 20.52 -4.54 -8.66
C ILE A 145 20.81 -3.10 -9.07
N THR A 146 22.03 -2.62 -8.81
CA THR A 146 22.51 -1.31 -9.26
C THR A 146 23.64 -1.47 -10.27
N ASP A 147 23.85 -0.46 -11.12
CA ASP A 147 25.05 -0.34 -11.94
C ASP A 147 26.20 0.36 -11.21
N THR A 148 27.28 0.62 -11.94
CA THR A 148 28.48 1.29 -11.41
C THR A 148 28.23 2.73 -10.97
N ASP A 149 27.20 3.37 -11.52
CA ASP A 149 26.83 4.76 -11.21
C ASP A 149 25.83 4.84 -10.05
N GLY A 150 25.49 3.68 -9.44
CA GLY A 150 24.54 3.58 -8.34
C GLY A 150 23.08 3.62 -8.78
N MET A 151 22.78 3.66 -10.09
CA MET A 151 21.41 3.64 -10.58
C MET A 151 20.81 2.24 -10.50
N VAL A 152 19.54 2.15 -10.11
CA VAL A 152 18.84 0.86 -10.10
C VAL A 152 18.70 0.33 -11.52
N SER A 153 19.18 -0.89 -11.72
CA SER A 153 19.39 -1.52 -13.02
C SER A 153 18.89 -2.96 -13.07
N GLY A 154 17.93 -3.32 -12.18
CA GLY A 154 17.33 -4.64 -12.17
C GLY A 154 16.95 -5.12 -10.76
N ALA A 155 16.60 -6.39 -10.69
CA ALA A 155 16.33 -7.10 -9.45
C ALA A 155 16.69 -8.59 -9.57
N ALA A 156 16.86 -9.24 -8.43
CA ALA A 156 17.07 -10.69 -8.30
C ALA A 156 16.13 -11.29 -7.26
N GLY A 157 15.89 -12.59 -7.38
CA GLY A 157 15.03 -13.31 -6.47
C GLY A 157 15.07 -14.82 -6.66
N VAL A 158 14.01 -15.50 -6.23
CA VAL A 158 13.85 -16.95 -6.34
C VAL A 158 12.57 -17.30 -7.09
N ALA A 159 12.56 -18.40 -7.81
CA ALA A 159 11.35 -19.00 -8.36
C ALA A 159 10.79 -19.98 -7.32
N LEU A 160 9.51 -19.86 -6.97
CA LEU A 160 8.89 -20.69 -5.93
C LEU A 160 8.43 -22.06 -6.44
N HIS A 161 8.34 -22.23 -7.76
CA HIS A 161 7.99 -23.51 -8.39
C HIS A 161 9.18 -24.13 -9.10
N GLY A 162 9.22 -25.46 -9.12
CA GLY A 162 10.35 -26.23 -9.61
C GLY A 162 11.44 -26.38 -8.54
N GLU A 163 12.70 -26.42 -8.94
CA GLU A 163 13.84 -26.60 -8.04
C GLU A 163 14.24 -25.33 -7.25
N SER A 164 13.33 -24.38 -7.04
CA SER A 164 13.57 -23.08 -6.34
C SER A 164 14.85 -22.37 -6.79
N ARG A 165 15.03 -22.25 -8.09
CA ARG A 165 16.22 -21.65 -8.69
C ARG A 165 16.20 -20.13 -8.55
N GLY A 166 17.35 -19.54 -8.27
CA GLY A 166 17.53 -18.08 -8.32
C GLY A 166 17.31 -17.55 -9.73
N TRP A 167 16.76 -16.34 -9.82
CA TRP A 167 16.65 -15.58 -11.04
C TRP A 167 17.26 -14.17 -10.88
N ALA A 168 17.69 -13.57 -11.96
CA ALA A 168 18.10 -12.16 -12.03
C ALA A 168 17.58 -11.54 -13.32
N ALA A 169 17.09 -10.30 -13.23
CA ALA A 169 16.66 -9.51 -14.37
C ALA A 169 17.44 -8.19 -14.42
N ARG A 170 18.15 -7.96 -15.50
CA ARG A 170 18.78 -6.67 -15.81
C ARG A 170 17.76 -5.80 -16.56
N ALA A 171 17.59 -4.56 -16.12
CA ALA A 171 16.63 -3.64 -16.69
C ALA A 171 17.18 -2.22 -16.71
N LYS A 172 16.78 -1.41 -17.69
CA LYS A 172 17.18 -0.01 -17.76
C LYS A 172 16.48 0.86 -16.70
N SER A 173 15.32 0.42 -16.23
CA SER A 173 14.58 1.03 -15.12
C SER A 173 13.74 -0.02 -14.39
N VAL A 174 13.41 0.24 -13.13
CA VAL A 174 12.59 -0.64 -12.28
C VAL A 174 11.42 0.12 -11.71
N VAL A 175 10.22 -0.47 -11.74
CA VAL A 175 9.04 0.01 -11.04
C VAL A 175 8.72 -0.95 -9.90
N ILE A 176 8.77 -0.47 -8.65
CA ILE A 176 8.28 -1.22 -7.49
C ILE A 176 6.77 -0.98 -7.34
N ALA A 177 5.99 -2.06 -7.34
CA ALA A 177 4.54 -2.05 -7.18
C ALA A 177 4.06 -3.24 -6.32
N THR A 178 4.84 -3.57 -5.29
CA THR A 178 4.72 -4.78 -4.46
C THR A 178 3.62 -4.73 -3.40
N GLY A 179 2.84 -3.64 -3.35
CA GLY A 179 1.90 -3.41 -2.26
C GLY A 179 2.57 -2.85 -1.00
N GLY A 180 1.83 -2.78 0.09
CA GLY A 180 2.27 -2.21 1.36
C GLY A 180 2.78 -3.24 2.36
N CYS A 181 2.60 -2.92 3.65
CA CYS A 181 2.90 -3.78 4.79
C CYS A 181 1.71 -3.78 5.76
N ALA A 182 1.13 -4.95 6.02
CA ALA A 182 0.04 -5.15 6.98
C ALA A 182 0.44 -6.06 8.16
N PHE A 183 1.71 -6.33 8.35
CA PHE A 183 2.30 -7.06 9.47
C PHE A 183 1.70 -8.46 9.69
N LEU A 184 1.22 -9.12 8.61
CA LEU A 184 0.54 -10.41 8.66
C LEU A 184 -0.62 -10.44 9.69
N SER A 185 -1.34 -9.33 9.82
CA SER A 185 -2.41 -9.12 10.81
C SER A 185 -3.68 -9.96 10.58
N GLY A 186 -3.75 -10.66 9.45
CA GLY A 186 -4.95 -11.39 9.03
C GLY A 186 -6.02 -10.48 8.42
N GLY A 187 -5.64 -9.35 7.85
CA GLY A 187 -6.50 -8.53 6.99
C GLY A 187 -6.85 -9.24 5.68
N ALA A 188 -8.00 -8.91 5.09
CA ALA A 188 -8.47 -9.58 3.88
C ALA A 188 -7.52 -9.34 2.69
N GLY A 189 -6.83 -10.40 2.26
CA GLY A 189 -5.88 -10.36 1.14
C GLY A 189 -4.54 -9.69 1.44
N THR A 190 -4.25 -9.36 2.71
CA THR A 190 -3.01 -8.66 3.10
C THR A 190 -1.87 -9.61 3.50
N ASP A 191 -2.06 -10.90 3.37
CA ASP A 191 -1.07 -11.94 3.65
C ASP A 191 0.20 -11.84 2.79
N VAL A 192 0.07 -11.22 1.62
CA VAL A 192 1.18 -10.95 0.71
C VAL A 192 1.83 -9.57 0.92
N ASP A 193 1.22 -8.70 1.73
CA ASP A 193 1.70 -7.34 1.97
C ASP A 193 2.65 -7.31 3.17
N THR A 194 3.89 -7.69 2.92
CA THR A 194 4.96 -7.88 3.92
C THR A 194 6.01 -6.78 3.92
N GLY A 195 5.86 -5.75 3.05
CA GLY A 195 6.78 -4.62 3.01
C GLY A 195 8.05 -4.86 2.20
N ASP A 196 8.09 -5.92 1.38
CA ASP A 196 9.28 -6.32 0.63
C ASP A 196 9.86 -5.19 -0.22
N GLY A 197 8.99 -4.44 -0.93
CA GLY A 197 9.43 -3.31 -1.75
C GLY A 197 9.90 -2.11 -0.95
N LEU A 198 9.34 -1.89 0.25
CA LEU A 198 9.80 -0.84 1.17
C LEU A 198 11.24 -1.13 1.61
N LEU A 199 11.51 -2.39 2.01
CA LEU A 199 12.86 -2.80 2.41
C LEU A 199 13.84 -2.70 1.24
N MET A 200 13.51 -3.26 0.07
CA MET A 200 14.38 -3.19 -1.12
C MET A 200 14.67 -1.75 -1.55
N GLY A 201 13.67 -0.86 -1.50
CA GLY A 201 13.84 0.56 -1.80
C GLY A 201 14.79 1.25 -0.81
N ALA A 202 14.61 1.03 0.48
CA ALA A 202 15.45 1.60 1.53
C ALA A 202 16.90 1.07 1.49
N GLU A 203 17.10 -0.20 1.18
CA GLU A 203 18.43 -0.80 0.96
C GLU A 203 19.15 -0.14 -0.22
N ALA A 204 18.41 0.28 -1.24
CA ALA A 204 18.97 1.05 -2.36
C ALA A 204 19.17 2.54 -2.05
N GLY A 205 18.79 3.01 -0.86
CA GLY A 205 18.93 4.40 -0.42
C GLY A 205 17.68 5.27 -0.65
N ALA A 206 16.53 4.68 -0.96
CA ALA A 206 15.29 5.44 -1.07
C ALA A 206 14.79 5.91 0.30
N GLU A 207 14.31 7.15 0.34
CA GLU A 207 13.64 7.72 1.51
C GLU A 207 12.19 7.26 1.59
N LEU A 208 11.62 7.27 2.80
CA LEU A 208 10.20 7.04 3.06
C LEU A 208 9.54 8.32 3.58
N SER A 209 8.21 8.40 3.50
CA SER A 209 7.41 9.50 4.04
C SER A 209 6.10 8.98 4.61
N GLY A 210 5.54 9.67 5.62
CA GLY A 210 4.25 9.38 6.20
C GLY A 210 4.17 8.09 7.03
N MET A 211 5.32 7.57 7.48
CA MET A 211 5.36 6.28 8.18
C MET A 211 4.60 6.31 9.52
N GLU A 212 4.48 7.45 10.17
CA GLU A 212 3.65 7.62 11.37
C GLU A 212 2.15 7.39 11.15
N PHE A 213 1.68 7.49 9.90
CA PHE A 213 0.30 7.25 9.47
C PHE A 213 0.09 5.84 8.91
N SER A 214 0.90 4.88 9.33
CA SER A 214 0.84 3.46 8.91
C SER A 214 0.07 2.60 9.91
N ASN A 215 -0.92 3.15 10.60
CA ASN A 215 -1.69 2.50 11.65
C ASN A 215 -3.20 2.48 11.36
N ALA A 216 -3.57 2.32 10.11
CA ALA A 216 -4.97 2.12 9.74
C ALA A 216 -5.48 0.80 10.31
N TYR A 217 -6.60 0.86 11.04
CA TYR A 217 -7.30 -0.32 11.53
C TYR A 217 -8.67 -0.45 10.87
N SER A 218 -9.08 -1.69 10.66
CA SER A 218 -10.44 -2.06 10.27
C SER A 218 -11.06 -3.01 11.29
N LEU A 219 -12.38 -3.17 11.20
CA LEU A 219 -13.15 -4.15 11.93
C LEU A 219 -13.49 -5.29 10.98
N LEU A 220 -13.16 -6.53 11.36
CA LEU A 220 -13.46 -7.72 10.59
C LEU A 220 -14.20 -8.73 11.48
N PRO A 221 -15.10 -9.55 10.90
CA PRO A 221 -15.76 -10.63 11.63
C PRO A 221 -14.77 -11.59 12.27
N THR A 222 -15.05 -12.05 13.49
CA THR A 222 -14.38 -13.20 14.11
C THR A 222 -14.97 -14.48 13.56
N GLY A 223 -14.13 -15.49 13.29
CA GLY A 223 -14.60 -16.80 12.79
C GLY A 223 -14.74 -16.90 11.27
N VAL A 224 -14.62 -15.81 10.51
CA VAL A 224 -14.32 -15.93 9.08
C VAL A 224 -12.85 -16.30 8.98
N PRO A 225 -12.48 -17.43 8.36
CA PRO A 225 -11.10 -17.78 8.15
C PRO A 225 -10.46 -16.76 7.21
N GLY A 226 -9.99 -15.68 7.78
CA GLY A 226 -8.98 -14.84 7.18
C GLY A 226 -7.66 -15.46 7.59
N HIS A 227 -7.25 -16.49 6.92
CA HIS A 227 -5.96 -17.18 6.99
C HIS A 227 -5.73 -18.17 8.11
N MET A 228 -5.85 -19.39 7.71
CA MET A 228 -4.81 -20.39 8.02
C MET A 228 -3.50 -19.95 7.31
N PRO A 229 -2.34 -20.01 7.97
CA PRO A 229 -1.07 -19.85 7.27
C PRO A 229 -1.04 -20.88 6.14
N VAL A 230 -0.88 -20.40 4.90
CA VAL A 230 -0.75 -21.28 3.74
C VAL A 230 0.63 -21.94 3.78
N SER A 231 0.72 -23.01 4.52
CA SER A 231 1.75 -24.05 4.33
C SER A 231 1.13 -25.15 3.45
N GLY A 232 0.96 -24.84 2.16
CA GLY A 232 0.44 -25.78 1.16
C GLY A 232 0.16 -25.08 -0.17
N PRO A 233 0.22 -25.81 -1.30
CA PRO A 233 -0.05 -25.21 -2.61
C PRO A 233 -1.46 -24.64 -2.63
N ALA A 234 -1.60 -23.39 -3.07
CA ALA A 234 -2.85 -22.64 -3.16
C ALA A 234 -3.91 -23.49 -3.88
N SER A 235 -5.03 -23.72 -3.20
CA SER A 235 -6.18 -24.40 -3.77
C SER A 235 -6.72 -23.63 -4.97
N VAL A 236 -6.86 -24.30 -6.10
CA VAL A 236 -7.20 -23.78 -7.44
C VAL A 236 -8.69 -23.41 -7.57
N SER A 237 -9.44 -23.25 -6.52
CA SER A 237 -10.86 -22.86 -6.63
C SER A 237 -11.04 -21.38 -6.32
N GLY A 238 -11.20 -20.56 -7.36
CA GLY A 238 -11.55 -19.14 -7.27
C GLY A 238 -12.98 -18.87 -6.80
N GLN A 239 -13.57 -19.75 -5.99
CA GLN A 239 -14.87 -19.54 -5.39
C GLN A 239 -14.72 -18.83 -4.04
N ARG A 240 -15.40 -17.70 -3.90
CA ARG A 240 -15.61 -17.01 -2.64
C ARG A 240 -16.27 -18.00 -1.67
N PRO A 241 -15.72 -18.24 -0.46
CA PRO A 241 -16.44 -19.06 0.49
C PRO A 241 -17.82 -18.43 0.79
N PRO A 242 -18.89 -19.22 0.93
CA PRO A 242 -20.19 -18.72 1.34
C PRO A 242 -20.04 -17.97 2.67
N GLY A 243 -20.50 -16.72 2.75
CA GLY A 243 -20.38 -15.88 3.95
C GLY A 243 -19.18 -14.94 4.00
N ALA A 244 -18.42 -14.76 2.95
CA ALA A 244 -17.38 -13.74 2.88
C ALA A 244 -18.01 -12.34 2.71
N PHE A 245 -18.14 -11.60 3.80
CA PHE A 245 -18.62 -10.22 3.78
C PHE A 245 -17.60 -9.28 3.15
N PRO A 246 -18.03 -8.29 2.36
CA PRO A 246 -17.15 -7.22 1.88
C PRO A 246 -16.63 -6.43 3.10
N ALA A 247 -15.33 -6.47 3.33
CA ALA A 247 -14.71 -5.74 4.44
C ALA A 247 -15.03 -4.23 4.43
N ASP A 248 -15.33 -3.68 3.27
CA ASP A 248 -15.70 -2.27 3.09
C ASP A 248 -17.09 -1.94 3.66
N GLN A 249 -18.04 -2.88 3.70
CA GLN A 249 -19.37 -2.63 4.27
C GLN A 249 -19.34 -2.52 5.80
N VAL A 250 -18.53 -3.34 6.49
CA VAL A 250 -18.34 -3.21 7.94
C VAL A 250 -17.67 -1.89 8.30
N ARG A 251 -16.91 -1.31 7.37
CA ARG A 251 -16.13 -0.09 7.63
C ARG A 251 -16.97 1.17 7.77
N HIS A 252 -18.06 1.27 7.04
CA HIS A 252 -18.72 2.56 6.82
C HIS A 252 -20.19 2.59 7.22
N PHE A 253 -20.90 1.47 7.21
CA PHE A 253 -22.36 1.46 7.25
C PHE A 253 -23.00 0.63 8.39
N ALA A 254 -22.23 -0.24 9.05
CA ALA A 254 -22.81 -1.07 10.10
C ALA A 254 -22.90 -0.35 11.43
N THR A 255 -24.06 -0.40 12.08
CA THR A 255 -24.22 -0.03 13.48
C THR A 255 -23.51 -1.05 14.37
N LEU A 256 -22.71 -0.56 15.32
CA LEU A 256 -21.92 -1.40 16.19
C LEU A 256 -22.50 -1.44 17.60
N TYR A 257 -22.52 -2.63 18.17
CA TYR A 257 -23.13 -2.93 19.46
C TYR A 257 -22.10 -3.55 20.41
N ASP A 258 -22.32 -3.35 21.70
CA ASP A 258 -21.63 -4.10 22.74
C ASP A 258 -22.34 -5.42 23.09
N GLU A 259 -21.85 -6.11 24.10
CA GLU A 259 -22.42 -7.38 24.62
C GLU A 259 -23.86 -7.23 25.15
N SER A 260 -24.21 -6.06 25.70
CA SER A 260 -25.54 -5.75 26.26
C SER A 260 -26.56 -5.28 25.21
N ARG A 261 -26.20 -5.27 23.94
CA ARG A 261 -26.97 -4.72 22.81
C ARG A 261 -27.09 -3.19 22.79
N SER A 262 -26.27 -2.51 23.55
CA SER A 262 -26.20 -1.05 23.50
C SER A 262 -25.41 -0.61 22.26
N VAL A 263 -25.90 0.42 21.58
CA VAL A 263 -25.23 1.01 20.42
C VAL A 263 -23.93 1.67 20.87
N LEU A 264 -22.81 1.21 20.35
CA LEU A 264 -21.49 1.80 20.60
C LEU A 264 -21.20 2.95 19.64
N CYS A 265 -21.59 2.79 18.40
CA CYS A 265 -21.46 3.79 17.36
C CYS A 265 -22.47 3.59 16.25
N ASP A 266 -23.01 4.72 15.78
CA ASP A 266 -23.80 4.85 14.57
C ASP A 266 -22.88 5.12 13.37
N GLU A 267 -23.47 5.43 12.22
CA GLU A 267 -22.73 5.76 11.00
C GLU A 267 -21.73 6.91 11.20
N GLY A 268 -20.50 6.74 10.73
CA GLY A 268 -19.48 7.78 10.68
C GLY A 268 -18.08 7.35 11.12
N ILE A 269 -17.06 7.95 10.52
CA ILE A 269 -15.65 7.61 10.77
C ILE A 269 -15.21 7.91 12.21
N GLY A 270 -15.76 8.96 12.83
CA GLY A 270 -15.43 9.36 14.20
C GLY A 270 -15.97 8.41 15.28
N SER A 271 -17.03 7.66 14.98
CA SER A 271 -17.70 6.78 15.92
C SER A 271 -16.93 5.47 16.18
N ARG A 272 -16.08 5.03 15.25
CA ARG A 272 -15.33 3.77 15.34
C ARG A 272 -14.30 3.75 16.47
N ALA A 273 -13.84 4.90 16.93
CA ALA A 273 -12.90 4.98 18.05
C ALA A 273 -13.47 4.34 19.34
N ARG A 274 -14.80 4.43 19.56
CA ARG A 274 -15.47 3.80 20.72
C ARG A 274 -15.44 2.27 20.61
N ALA A 275 -15.63 1.72 19.41
CA ALA A 275 -15.54 0.29 19.17
C ALA A 275 -14.10 -0.21 19.38
N PHE A 276 -13.10 0.51 18.89
CA PHE A 276 -11.70 0.16 19.14
C PHE A 276 -11.35 0.27 20.64
N ALA A 277 -11.88 1.27 21.36
CA ALA A 277 -11.70 1.37 22.81
C ALA A 277 -12.30 0.17 23.54
N ALA A 278 -13.53 -0.21 23.20
CA ALA A 278 -14.17 -1.39 23.77
C ALA A 278 -13.35 -2.68 23.54
N ILE A 279 -12.83 -2.88 22.30
CA ILE A 279 -11.97 -4.03 21.98
C ILE A 279 -10.64 -3.97 22.77
N ALA A 280 -10.02 -2.78 22.87
CA ALA A 280 -8.79 -2.60 23.64
C ALA A 280 -8.97 -2.88 25.14
N ASP A 281 -10.18 -2.69 25.67
CA ASP A 281 -10.56 -2.99 27.05
C ASP A 281 -11.04 -4.44 27.23
N GLY A 282 -10.91 -5.29 26.21
CA GLY A 282 -11.30 -6.70 26.26
C GLY A 282 -12.80 -6.95 26.10
N ARG A 283 -13.59 -5.92 25.81
CA ARG A 283 -15.03 -6.06 25.55
C ARG A 283 -15.28 -6.54 24.12
N ARG A 284 -16.36 -7.29 23.93
CA ARG A 284 -16.74 -7.78 22.60
C ARG A 284 -17.58 -6.71 21.88
N VAL A 285 -17.33 -6.58 20.60
CA VAL A 285 -18.05 -5.67 19.70
C VAL A 285 -18.71 -6.49 18.60
N TYR A 286 -19.92 -6.12 18.24
CA TYR A 286 -20.75 -6.85 17.29
C TYR A 286 -21.30 -5.88 16.22
N ALA A 287 -21.57 -6.42 15.03
CA ALA A 287 -22.38 -5.79 14.01
C ALA A 287 -23.62 -6.64 13.73
N ALA A 288 -24.75 -6.03 13.38
CA ALA A 288 -25.92 -6.76 12.91
C ALA A 288 -25.64 -7.35 11.51
N LEU A 289 -26.16 -8.55 11.26
CA LEU A 289 -26.00 -9.20 9.94
C LEU A 289 -26.72 -8.44 8.85
N ASP A 290 -27.89 -7.86 9.14
CA ASP A 290 -28.67 -7.08 8.18
C ASP A 290 -27.91 -5.86 7.67
N ASP A 291 -27.05 -5.27 8.51
CA ASP A 291 -26.15 -4.17 8.12
C ASP A 291 -24.96 -4.61 7.26
N LEU A 292 -24.67 -5.92 7.25
CA LEU A 292 -23.55 -6.50 6.52
C LEU A 292 -23.97 -7.19 5.22
N ALA A 293 -25.28 -7.49 5.08
CA ALA A 293 -25.85 -8.14 3.93
C ALA A 293 -26.14 -7.10 2.83
N GLY A 294 -25.53 -7.24 1.65
CA GLY A 294 -25.94 -6.49 0.47
C GLY A 294 -27.32 -6.96 -0.03
N PRO A 295 -27.95 -6.22 -0.97
CA PRO A 295 -29.28 -6.52 -1.48
C PRO A 295 -29.45 -7.90 -2.14
N ASP A 296 -28.36 -8.61 -2.37
CA ASP A 296 -28.35 -9.98 -2.93
C ASP A 296 -28.23 -11.09 -1.87
N ALA A 297 -28.28 -10.75 -0.59
CA ALA A 297 -28.16 -11.73 0.50
C ALA A 297 -29.50 -12.36 0.85
N GLU A 298 -29.98 -13.23 0.00
CA GLU A 298 -31.19 -14.03 0.21
C GLU A 298 -31.04 -15.15 1.24
N LEU A 299 -29.97 -15.20 2.00
CA LEU A 299 -29.55 -16.42 2.70
C LEU A 299 -29.03 -16.27 4.11
N VAL A 300 -29.48 -15.35 4.95
CA VAL A 300 -29.37 -15.61 6.41
C VAL A 300 -30.42 -14.80 7.17
N ARG A 301 -31.58 -15.36 7.36
CA ARG A 301 -32.47 -14.97 8.43
C ARG A 301 -31.99 -15.67 9.69
N LEU A 302 -31.27 -14.98 10.52
CA LEU A 302 -31.05 -15.38 11.89
C LEU A 302 -30.77 -14.10 12.70
N ASP A 303 -31.32 -14.04 13.89
CA ASP A 303 -31.12 -13.05 14.97
C ASP A 303 -29.63 -12.92 15.38
N GLU A 304 -28.72 -13.15 14.45
CA GLU A 304 -27.30 -13.37 14.70
C GLU A 304 -26.51 -12.12 14.44
N ARG A 305 -25.79 -11.74 15.46
CA ARG A 305 -24.77 -10.70 15.40
C ARG A 305 -23.42 -11.33 15.14
N VAL A 306 -22.64 -10.68 14.32
CA VAL A 306 -21.27 -11.07 14.04
C VAL A 306 -20.34 -10.33 14.99
N GLN A 307 -19.60 -11.08 15.79
CA GLN A 307 -18.54 -10.51 16.62
C GLN A 307 -17.41 -10.00 15.73
N LEU A 308 -16.90 -8.82 16.05
CA LEU A 308 -15.84 -8.14 15.30
C LEU A 308 -14.52 -8.16 16.07
N ARG A 309 -13.43 -8.15 15.33
CA ARG A 309 -12.07 -7.92 15.84
C ARG A 309 -11.42 -6.74 15.12
N ALA A 310 -10.53 -6.03 15.79
CA ALA A 310 -9.69 -5.01 15.19
C ALA A 310 -8.54 -5.66 14.41
N VAL A 311 -8.27 -5.16 13.20
CA VAL A 311 -7.20 -5.65 12.34
C VAL A 311 -6.38 -4.47 11.84
N LEU A 312 -5.06 -4.53 12.05
CA LEU A 312 -4.13 -3.54 11.53
C LEU A 312 -3.91 -3.77 10.02
N GLU A 313 -4.19 -2.76 9.22
CA GLU A 313 -3.94 -2.80 7.77
C GLU A 313 -2.64 -2.06 7.37
N GLY A 314 -1.94 -1.50 8.33
CA GLY A 314 -0.60 -0.92 8.17
C GLY A 314 -0.54 0.13 7.07
N THR A 315 0.48 0.05 6.22
CA THR A 315 0.66 0.97 5.07
C THR A 315 -0.28 0.65 3.91
N VAL A 316 -0.91 -0.54 3.88
CA VAL A 316 -1.87 -0.92 2.83
C VAL A 316 -3.05 0.05 2.79
N ARG A 317 -3.55 0.44 3.96
CA ARG A 317 -4.61 1.44 4.13
C ARG A 317 -4.13 2.72 4.82
N GLY A 318 -2.93 2.72 5.36
CA GLY A 318 -2.23 3.91 5.83
C GLY A 318 -1.66 4.73 4.66
N THR A 319 -0.88 5.74 4.96
CA THR A 319 -0.31 6.63 3.95
C THR A 319 1.18 6.46 3.74
N GLY A 320 1.87 5.80 4.67
CA GLY A 320 3.32 5.64 4.65
C GLY A 320 3.83 4.77 3.51
N GLY A 321 4.99 5.14 2.98
CA GLY A 321 5.64 4.40 1.90
C GLY A 321 6.88 5.10 1.35
N LEU A 322 7.42 4.61 0.24
CA LEU A 322 8.54 5.24 -0.46
C LEU A 322 8.18 6.67 -0.87
N ARG A 323 9.08 7.60 -0.56
CA ARG A 323 8.94 9.00 -0.98
C ARG A 323 9.03 9.12 -2.49
N LEU A 324 8.12 9.90 -3.06
CA LEU A 324 8.18 10.29 -4.47
C LEU A 324 8.88 11.63 -4.61
N ALA A 325 9.95 11.65 -5.41
CA ALA A 325 10.75 12.85 -5.65
C ALA A 325 10.11 13.80 -6.68
N GLY A 326 9.19 13.28 -7.48
CA GLY A 326 8.53 14.06 -8.53
C GLY A 326 7.17 13.53 -8.95
N PRO A 327 6.47 14.28 -9.79
CA PRO A 327 5.12 13.94 -10.27
C PRO A 327 5.08 12.72 -11.21
N ASP A 328 6.22 12.24 -11.63
CA ASP A 328 6.42 11.06 -12.47
C ASP A 328 6.60 9.77 -11.68
N CYS A 329 6.38 9.83 -10.37
CA CYS A 329 6.55 8.73 -9.44
C CYS A 329 7.99 8.16 -9.35
N ALA A 330 9.02 8.94 -9.73
CA ALA A 330 10.39 8.61 -9.41
C ALA A 330 10.60 8.63 -7.88
N THR A 331 11.36 7.67 -7.38
CA THR A 331 11.83 7.69 -5.98
C THR A 331 13.05 8.62 -5.86
N THR A 332 13.65 8.69 -4.67
CA THR A 332 14.90 9.42 -4.46
C THR A 332 16.13 8.71 -5.06
N VAL A 333 15.96 7.51 -5.61
CA VAL A 333 17.03 6.70 -6.22
C VAL A 333 16.88 6.68 -7.74
N PRO A 334 17.89 7.09 -8.49
CA PRO A 334 17.83 7.08 -9.95
C PRO A 334 17.56 5.68 -10.54
N GLY A 335 16.70 5.62 -11.54
CA GLY A 335 16.30 4.37 -12.19
C GLY A 335 15.22 3.58 -11.45
N LEU A 336 14.81 4.05 -10.24
CA LEU A 336 13.78 3.42 -9.42
C LEU A 336 12.52 4.29 -9.35
N TYR A 337 11.39 3.71 -9.75
CA TYR A 337 10.06 4.28 -9.70
C TYR A 337 9.18 3.50 -8.74
N GLY A 338 8.16 4.14 -8.19
CA GLY A 338 7.23 3.47 -7.27
C GLY A 338 5.78 3.69 -7.66
N ALA A 339 4.91 2.68 -7.41
CA ALA A 339 3.49 2.78 -7.69
C ALA A 339 2.62 2.00 -6.69
N GLY A 340 1.46 2.54 -6.37
CA GLY A 340 0.49 1.93 -5.44
C GLY A 340 0.93 2.02 -3.98
N ASP A 341 0.55 1.04 -3.18
CA ASP A 341 0.66 1.07 -1.71
C ASP A 341 2.11 0.98 -1.18
N VAL A 342 3.08 0.66 -2.01
CA VAL A 342 4.52 0.73 -1.65
C VAL A 342 5.02 2.18 -1.57
N THR A 343 4.29 3.12 -2.16
CA THR A 343 4.62 4.55 -2.13
C THR A 343 3.78 5.31 -1.13
N THR A 344 4.32 6.43 -0.62
CA THR A 344 3.53 7.33 0.21
C THR A 344 2.31 7.86 -0.53
N ARG A 345 1.18 7.92 0.16
CA ARG A 345 -0.07 8.55 -0.30
C ARG A 345 -0.36 9.87 0.38
N GLU A 346 0.55 10.38 1.22
CA GLU A 346 0.36 11.67 1.89
C GLU A 346 -0.09 12.79 0.95
N PRO A 347 0.44 12.90 -0.30
CA PRO A 347 -0.03 13.92 -1.22
C PRO A 347 -1.54 13.84 -1.53
N VAL A 348 -2.13 12.65 -1.47
CA VAL A 348 -3.55 12.42 -1.81
C VAL A 348 -4.44 12.32 -0.59
N THR A 349 -3.99 11.64 0.47
CA THR A 349 -4.83 11.36 1.64
C THR A 349 -4.42 12.14 2.89
N GLY A 350 -3.28 12.82 2.87
CA GLY A 350 -2.75 13.48 4.06
C GLY A 350 -2.53 12.49 5.21
N ALA A 351 -2.95 12.88 6.40
CA ALA A 351 -2.77 12.13 7.64
C ALA A 351 -3.83 11.02 7.86
N VAL A 352 -4.69 10.71 6.90
CA VAL A 352 -5.80 9.78 7.08
C VAL A 352 -5.80 8.65 6.05
N SER A 353 -6.42 7.54 6.41
CA SER A 353 -6.76 6.49 5.45
C SER A 353 -7.89 7.00 4.56
N GLY A 354 -7.64 7.30 3.34
CA GLY A 354 -8.54 8.00 2.42
C GLY A 354 -10.04 7.66 2.50
N PHE A 355 -10.86 8.54 1.94
CA PHE A 355 -12.33 8.47 1.98
C PHE A 355 -12.88 7.81 0.72
N GLY A 356 -12.90 6.51 0.66
CA GLY A 356 -13.63 5.81 -0.39
C GLY A 356 -13.10 6.03 -1.82
N GLY A 357 -12.09 5.27 -2.16
CA GLY A 357 -11.62 5.12 -3.53
C GLY A 357 -10.27 5.74 -3.84
N GLN A 358 -9.69 6.55 -2.95
CA GLN A 358 -8.39 7.17 -3.19
C GLN A 358 -7.26 6.14 -3.32
N HIS A 359 -7.29 5.03 -2.60
CA HIS A 359 -6.29 3.96 -2.73
C HIS A 359 -6.31 3.31 -4.12
N GLY A 360 -7.50 2.95 -4.61
CA GLY A 360 -7.65 2.36 -5.93
C GLY A 360 -7.30 3.35 -7.05
N ALA A 361 -7.72 4.62 -6.89
CA ALA A 361 -7.36 5.70 -7.81
C ALA A 361 -5.84 5.96 -7.82
N TRP A 362 -5.20 5.97 -6.65
CA TRP A 362 -3.75 6.09 -6.51
C TRP A 362 -3.02 4.93 -7.19
N ALA A 363 -3.43 3.68 -6.92
CA ALA A 363 -2.80 2.52 -7.54
C ALA A 363 -2.87 2.58 -9.07
N MET A 364 -4.00 3.01 -9.63
CA MET A 364 -4.17 3.20 -11.07
C MET A 364 -3.29 4.33 -11.61
N SER A 365 -3.41 5.53 -11.03
CA SER A 365 -2.77 6.73 -11.56
C SER A 365 -1.25 6.69 -11.40
N SER A 366 -0.74 6.33 -10.22
CA SER A 366 0.70 6.20 -9.97
C SER A 366 1.32 5.10 -10.84
N GLY A 367 0.58 3.99 -11.06
CA GLY A 367 1.02 2.94 -11.99
C GLY A 367 1.23 3.48 -13.40
N VAL A 368 0.25 4.21 -13.94
CA VAL A 368 0.38 4.80 -15.28
C VAL A 368 1.55 5.77 -15.35
N TRP A 369 1.71 6.67 -14.40
CA TRP A 369 2.77 7.67 -14.42
C TRP A 369 4.15 7.05 -14.25
N ALA A 370 4.32 6.14 -13.31
CA ALA A 370 5.56 5.40 -13.08
C ALA A 370 5.98 4.60 -14.32
N GLY A 371 5.03 3.88 -14.95
CA GLY A 371 5.32 3.08 -16.15
C GLY A 371 5.75 3.93 -17.34
N GLN A 372 5.06 5.05 -17.60
CA GLN A 372 5.44 6.00 -18.63
C GLN A 372 6.82 6.63 -18.39
N ALA A 373 7.08 7.03 -17.14
CA ALA A 373 8.35 7.65 -16.77
C ALA A 373 9.51 6.64 -16.84
N ALA A 374 9.30 5.43 -16.35
CA ALA A 374 10.27 4.35 -16.43
C ALA A 374 10.64 4.02 -17.89
N ALA A 375 9.65 3.97 -18.79
CA ALA A 375 9.89 3.74 -20.21
C ALA A 375 10.69 4.89 -20.84
N ARG A 376 10.32 6.15 -20.55
CA ARG A 376 11.09 7.32 -21.04
C ARG A 376 12.54 7.28 -20.56
N PHE A 377 12.74 7.03 -19.27
CA PHE A 377 14.09 6.90 -18.70
C PHE A 377 14.87 5.75 -19.33
N ALA A 378 14.25 4.59 -19.50
CA ALA A 378 14.87 3.45 -20.18
C ALA A 378 15.31 3.79 -21.62
N GLY A 379 14.54 4.61 -22.34
CA GLY A 379 14.88 5.10 -23.67
C GLY A 379 16.14 5.98 -23.71
N THR A 380 16.48 6.66 -22.63
CA THR A 380 17.73 7.46 -22.54
C THR A 380 18.98 6.61 -22.31
N ARG A 381 18.81 5.37 -21.82
CA ARG A 381 19.91 4.46 -21.48
C ARG A 381 20.23 3.52 -22.65
N LYS A 382 21.33 3.77 -23.36
CA LYS A 382 21.73 2.97 -24.53
C LYS A 382 22.18 1.55 -24.14
N LYS A 383 23.00 1.42 -23.09
CA LYS A 383 23.53 0.12 -22.60
C LYS A 383 23.51 0.10 -21.07
N LEU A 384 23.29 -1.08 -20.50
CA LEU A 384 23.52 -1.35 -19.09
C LEU A 384 25.03 -1.63 -18.89
N GLY A 385 25.63 -0.94 -17.92
CA GLY A 385 26.99 -1.21 -17.47
C GLY A 385 27.12 -2.51 -16.68
N ARG A 386 28.26 -2.68 -16.00
CA ARG A 386 28.39 -3.75 -15.00
C ARG A 386 27.39 -3.50 -13.88
N THR A 387 26.77 -4.57 -13.42
CA THR A 387 25.76 -4.50 -12.36
C THR A 387 26.19 -5.30 -11.15
N ARG A 388 25.76 -4.86 -9.97
CA ARG A 388 25.97 -5.56 -8.69
C ARG A 388 24.67 -5.61 -7.90
N PRO A 389 24.42 -6.68 -7.13
CA PRO A 389 23.31 -6.71 -6.19
C PRO A 389 23.47 -5.62 -5.12
N VAL A 390 22.36 -4.99 -4.72
CA VAL A 390 22.34 -4.12 -3.55
C VAL A 390 22.45 -5.02 -2.31
N PRO A 391 23.37 -4.77 -1.36
CA PRO A 391 23.41 -5.53 -0.10
C PRO A 391 22.05 -5.49 0.59
N GLY A 392 21.59 -6.62 1.12
CA GLY A 392 20.27 -6.72 1.73
C GLY A 392 20.25 -7.64 2.94
N VAL A 393 19.38 -7.30 3.90
CA VAL A 393 19.18 -8.02 5.16
C VAL A 393 18.36 -9.29 4.92
N GLY A 394 18.67 -10.38 5.61
CA GLY A 394 17.94 -11.67 5.47
C GLY A 394 18.23 -12.44 4.17
N LEU A 395 19.31 -12.09 3.46
CA LEU A 395 19.76 -12.75 2.22
C LEU A 395 20.91 -13.73 2.44
N GLY A 396 21.47 -13.80 3.64
CA GLY A 396 22.56 -14.68 3.99
C GLY A 396 22.18 -16.15 3.95
N ASP A 397 23.19 -17.02 3.95
CA ASP A 397 22.99 -18.49 4.05
C ASP A 397 22.85 -18.96 5.51
N ARG A 398 23.13 -18.09 6.48
CA ARG A 398 22.99 -18.38 7.91
C ARG A 398 21.52 -18.30 8.30
N ALA A 399 21.00 -19.33 8.92
CA ALA A 399 19.62 -19.43 9.41
C ALA A 399 19.65 -19.79 10.91
N ARG A 400 20.20 -18.91 11.74
CA ARG A 400 20.28 -19.10 13.19
C ARG A 400 19.07 -18.56 13.93
N ILE A 401 18.35 -17.60 13.30
CA ILE A 401 17.12 -17.01 13.82
C ILE A 401 15.94 -17.55 13.01
N ASP A 402 14.92 -18.05 13.73
CA ASP A 402 13.65 -18.43 13.10
C ASP A 402 12.90 -17.15 12.64
N PRO A 403 12.57 -17.01 11.35
CA PRO A 403 11.76 -15.91 10.87
C PRO A 403 10.46 -15.71 11.63
N ARG A 404 9.85 -16.78 12.16
CA ARG A 404 8.62 -16.73 12.95
C ARG A 404 8.80 -15.99 14.28
N ALA A 405 9.96 -16.12 14.92
CA ALA A 405 10.27 -15.38 16.14
C ALA A 405 10.33 -13.88 15.88
N VAL A 406 10.95 -13.46 14.76
CA VAL A 406 10.98 -12.05 14.33
C VAL A 406 9.58 -11.56 14.05
N VAL A 407 8.76 -12.32 13.33
CA VAL A 407 7.35 -11.97 13.03
C VAL A 407 6.55 -11.82 14.32
N GLY A 408 6.69 -12.76 15.27
CA GLY A 408 6.01 -12.72 16.56
C GLY A 408 6.33 -11.44 17.36
N LEU A 409 7.61 -11.09 17.46
CA LEU A 409 8.04 -9.85 18.11
C LEU A 409 7.45 -8.61 17.41
N VAL A 410 7.53 -8.54 16.09
CA VAL A 410 6.94 -7.42 15.33
C VAL A 410 5.45 -7.31 15.60
N GLN A 411 4.72 -8.43 15.59
CA GLN A 411 3.28 -8.44 15.84
C GLN A 411 2.93 -8.00 17.24
N GLU A 412 3.69 -8.41 18.26
CA GLU A 412 3.51 -7.97 19.64
C GLU A 412 3.61 -6.44 19.78
N HIS A 413 4.52 -5.83 19.04
CA HIS A 413 4.75 -4.38 19.10
C HIS A 413 3.95 -3.55 18.09
N THR A 414 3.26 -4.19 17.13
CA THR A 414 2.50 -3.46 16.08
C THR A 414 1.01 -3.71 16.11
N LEU A 415 0.54 -4.94 16.36
CA LEU A 415 -0.90 -5.27 16.23
C LEU A 415 -1.78 -4.75 17.36
N PRO A 416 -1.36 -4.69 18.65
CA PRO A 416 -2.24 -4.24 19.71
C PRO A 416 -2.64 -2.77 19.57
N LEU A 417 -3.94 -2.49 19.73
CA LEU A 417 -4.49 -1.13 19.65
C LEU A 417 -3.77 -0.16 20.62
N ARG A 418 -3.41 -0.61 21.82
CA ARG A 418 -2.70 0.18 22.82
C ARG A 418 -1.26 0.51 22.45
N ARG A 419 -0.68 -0.14 21.42
CA ARG A 419 0.67 0.12 20.92
C ARG A 419 0.69 0.88 19.60
N SER A 420 -0.40 0.86 18.83
CA SER A 420 -0.40 1.45 17.49
C SER A 420 -1.56 2.39 17.21
N TYR A 421 -2.76 2.17 17.73
CA TYR A 421 -3.88 3.10 17.58
C TYR A 421 -3.77 4.26 18.56
N TRP A 422 -3.53 3.97 19.86
CA TRP A 422 -3.17 4.96 20.87
C TRP A 422 -1.70 4.79 21.24
N ARG A 423 -0.96 5.86 21.16
CA ARG A 423 0.49 5.88 21.33
C ARG A 423 0.87 6.86 22.43
N SER A 424 1.96 6.58 23.14
CA SER A 424 2.62 7.50 24.07
C SER A 424 4.11 7.41 23.90
N ASP A 425 4.87 8.38 24.40
CA ASP A 425 6.34 8.35 24.40
C ASP A 425 6.86 7.03 24.99
N GLY A 426 6.35 6.64 26.18
CA GLY A 426 6.77 5.40 26.82
C GLY A 426 6.48 4.15 25.98
N SER A 427 5.27 4.00 25.44
CA SER A 427 4.92 2.84 24.61
C SER A 427 5.68 2.76 23.29
N LEU A 428 6.05 3.92 22.71
CA LEU A 428 6.83 3.99 21.49
C LEU A 428 8.30 3.65 21.76
N ARG A 429 8.90 4.18 22.84
CA ARG A 429 10.28 3.86 23.23
C ARG A 429 10.47 2.41 23.61
N ASP A 430 9.51 1.84 24.35
CA ASP A 430 9.49 0.41 24.67
C ASP A 430 9.49 -0.44 23.39
N SER A 431 8.59 -0.13 22.45
CA SER A 431 8.56 -0.84 21.18
C SER A 431 9.85 -0.67 20.36
N ILE A 432 10.43 0.53 20.33
CA ILE A 432 11.67 0.79 19.61
C ILE A 432 12.82 -0.01 20.22
N GLY A 433 12.95 -0.05 21.55
CA GLY A 433 14.01 -0.79 22.23
C GLY A 433 14.01 -2.27 21.87
N GLU A 434 12.84 -2.91 21.89
CA GLU A 434 12.70 -4.34 21.56
C GLU A 434 12.95 -4.61 20.05
N LEU A 435 12.41 -3.79 19.17
CA LEU A 435 12.59 -3.93 17.72
C LEU A 435 14.03 -3.67 17.29
N ASP A 436 14.70 -2.68 17.88
CA ASP A 436 16.11 -2.39 17.63
C ASP A 436 17.03 -3.48 18.21
N GLY A 437 16.68 -4.03 19.38
CA GLY A 437 17.41 -5.15 19.96
C GLY A 437 17.44 -6.41 19.06
N MET A 438 16.40 -6.61 18.25
CA MET A 438 16.32 -7.72 17.29
C MET A 438 17.11 -7.44 15.99
N TRP A 439 17.31 -6.17 15.61
CA TRP A 439 17.85 -5.81 14.29
C TRP A 439 19.23 -6.41 13.98
N PRO A 440 20.25 -6.38 14.87
CA PRO A 440 21.55 -6.99 14.58
C PRO A 440 21.46 -8.48 14.28
N GLY A 441 20.59 -9.22 15.01
CA GLY A 441 20.36 -10.63 14.73
C GLY A 441 19.75 -10.87 13.35
N VAL A 442 18.80 -10.03 12.96
CA VAL A 442 18.16 -10.10 11.63
C VAL A 442 19.15 -9.74 10.52
N GLU A 443 20.07 -8.82 10.75
CA GLU A 443 21.10 -8.45 9.79
C GLU A 443 22.10 -9.58 9.53
N PHE A 444 22.59 -10.25 10.59
CA PHE A 444 23.71 -11.19 10.50
C PHE A 444 23.34 -12.66 10.53
N ASP A 445 22.25 -13.03 11.17
CA ASP A 445 21.90 -14.43 11.47
C ASP A 445 20.56 -14.89 10.88
N LEU A 446 19.79 -13.98 10.27
CA LEU A 446 18.56 -14.31 9.55
C LEU A 446 18.89 -14.58 8.07
N GLY A 447 18.48 -15.74 7.57
CA GLY A 447 18.76 -16.11 6.18
C GLY A 447 18.11 -17.44 5.84
N GLY A 448 18.61 -18.09 4.78
CA GLY A 448 18.12 -19.39 4.34
C GLY A 448 18.53 -19.73 2.92
N LYS A 449 18.06 -20.88 2.43
CA LYS A 449 18.32 -21.36 1.07
C LYS A 449 17.03 -21.50 0.28
N GLY A 450 17.09 -21.28 -1.02
CA GLY A 450 15.93 -21.44 -1.90
C GLY A 450 14.71 -20.61 -1.43
N ALA A 451 13.57 -21.28 -1.24
CA ALA A 451 12.33 -20.66 -0.80
C ALA A 451 12.37 -20.09 0.64
N GLU A 452 13.25 -20.61 1.51
CA GLU A 452 13.40 -20.12 2.89
C GLU A 452 13.86 -18.66 2.92
N ARG A 453 14.65 -18.23 1.93
CA ARG A 453 15.07 -16.84 1.77
C ARG A 453 13.88 -15.88 1.68
N LEU A 454 12.77 -16.31 1.10
CA LEU A 454 11.58 -15.47 1.04
C LEU A 454 11.04 -15.19 2.44
N HIS A 455 10.93 -16.20 3.30
CA HIS A 455 10.44 -16.01 4.67
C HIS A 455 11.38 -15.14 5.50
N ALA A 456 12.70 -15.34 5.34
CA ALA A 456 13.71 -14.51 5.99
C ALA A 456 13.58 -13.03 5.54
N ARG A 457 13.45 -12.80 4.23
CA ARG A 457 13.26 -11.43 3.68
C ARG A 457 11.97 -10.79 4.16
N GLN A 458 10.87 -11.53 4.19
CA GLN A 458 9.60 -11.03 4.70
C GLN A 458 9.70 -10.64 6.18
N ALA A 459 10.32 -11.47 7.01
CA ALA A 459 10.52 -11.17 8.43
C ALA A 459 11.40 -9.92 8.62
N ALA A 460 12.48 -9.78 7.86
CA ALA A 460 13.33 -8.59 7.86
C ALA A 460 12.56 -7.34 7.43
N ALA A 461 11.74 -7.43 6.39
CA ALA A 461 10.92 -6.33 5.90
C ALA A 461 9.88 -5.87 6.94
N LEU A 462 9.20 -6.82 7.58
CA LEU A 462 8.24 -6.53 8.66
C LEU A 462 8.91 -5.78 9.81
N LEU A 463 10.11 -6.22 10.23
CA LEU A 463 10.87 -5.56 11.30
C LEU A 463 11.31 -4.15 10.90
N ALA A 464 11.85 -3.98 9.70
CA ALA A 464 12.26 -2.66 9.21
C ALA A 464 11.08 -1.67 9.15
N VAL A 465 9.93 -2.09 8.58
CA VAL A 465 8.73 -1.26 8.50
C VAL A 465 8.20 -0.91 9.89
N ALA A 466 8.21 -1.86 10.85
CA ALA A 466 7.82 -1.59 12.22
C ALA A 466 8.72 -0.52 12.86
N ARG A 467 10.04 -0.62 12.71
CA ARG A 467 11.01 0.37 13.21
C ARG A 467 10.73 1.75 12.62
N TRP A 468 10.64 1.89 11.30
CA TRP A 468 10.33 3.18 10.67
C TRP A 468 9.02 3.78 11.15
N THR A 469 7.97 2.95 11.30
CA THR A 469 6.67 3.39 11.81
C THR A 469 6.76 3.94 13.24
N LYS A 470 7.49 3.24 14.13
CA LYS A 470 7.62 3.65 15.54
C LYS A 470 8.48 4.90 15.70
N TYR A 471 9.60 4.98 14.99
CA TYR A 471 10.47 6.17 15.00
C TYR A 471 9.76 7.42 14.45
N SER A 472 9.05 7.31 13.34
CA SER A 472 8.26 8.42 12.78
C SER A 472 7.15 8.86 13.74
N ALA A 473 6.48 7.88 14.37
CA ALA A 473 5.44 8.17 15.37
C ALA A 473 6.00 8.82 16.64
N LEU A 474 7.21 8.45 17.09
CA LEU A 474 7.88 9.09 18.24
C LEU A 474 8.27 10.54 17.91
N ALA A 475 8.77 10.77 16.70
CA ALA A 475 9.21 12.09 16.27
C ALA A 475 8.06 13.10 16.18
N ARG A 476 6.83 12.69 15.78
CA ARG A 476 5.66 13.58 15.70
C ARG A 476 4.99 13.73 17.06
N THR A 477 5.14 14.89 17.69
CA THR A 477 4.60 15.20 19.03
C THR A 477 3.26 15.95 18.97
N GLU A 478 2.29 15.39 18.27
CA GLU A 478 0.91 15.89 18.15
C GLU A 478 -0.07 14.73 17.92
N THR A 479 -1.37 14.99 17.90
CA THR A 479 -2.40 14.10 17.38
C THR A 479 -2.97 14.68 16.11
N ARG A 480 -2.80 13.96 14.97
CA ARG A 480 -3.31 14.36 13.66
C ARG A 480 -3.77 13.14 12.85
N GLY A 481 -5.00 13.14 12.39
CA GLY A 481 -5.55 12.06 11.57
C GLY A 481 -5.47 10.69 12.25
N MET A 482 -4.78 9.74 11.63
CA MET A 482 -4.56 8.40 12.20
C MET A 482 -3.51 8.37 13.31
N HIS A 483 -2.59 9.33 13.35
CA HIS A 483 -1.57 9.42 14.39
C HIS A 483 -2.19 10.00 15.67
N ARG A 484 -2.30 9.20 16.72
CA ARG A 484 -2.92 9.57 18.01
C ARG A 484 -1.94 9.38 19.14
N ARG A 485 -1.53 10.50 19.74
CA ARG A 485 -0.63 10.57 20.91
C ARG A 485 -1.46 10.89 22.14
N THR A 486 -1.50 9.98 23.11
CA THR A 486 -2.24 10.21 24.37
C THR A 486 -1.57 11.26 25.25
N ASP A 487 -0.26 11.40 25.11
CA ASP A 487 0.57 12.43 25.77
C ASP A 487 0.63 13.77 25.00
N HIS A 488 0.21 13.78 23.72
CA HIS A 488 0.07 14.98 22.90
C HIS A 488 -1.27 14.98 22.15
N PRO A 489 -2.40 15.18 22.85
CA PRO A 489 -3.74 14.95 22.28
C PRO A 489 -4.20 16.03 21.28
N GLY A 490 -3.51 17.17 21.22
CA GLY A 490 -3.85 18.29 20.34
C GLY A 490 -3.15 18.25 18.99
N VAL A 491 -3.71 18.98 18.02
CA VAL A 491 -3.06 19.31 16.74
C VAL A 491 -2.19 20.53 16.92
N ALA A 492 -0.97 20.51 16.42
CA ALA A 492 -0.05 21.64 16.49
C ALA A 492 0.27 22.19 15.08
N SER A 493 0.28 23.52 14.93
CA SER A 493 0.51 24.20 13.65
C SER A 493 1.89 23.87 13.07
N ASP A 494 2.91 23.82 13.92
CA ASP A 494 4.30 23.57 13.53
C ASP A 494 4.53 22.18 12.96
N TRP A 495 3.62 21.25 13.25
CA TRP A 495 3.60 19.89 12.70
C TRP A 495 2.83 19.78 11.37
N ARG A 496 2.42 20.89 10.75
CA ARG A 496 1.88 20.87 9.39
C ARG A 496 3.00 20.69 8.37
N VAL A 497 3.78 19.63 8.56
CA VAL A 497 4.94 19.25 7.78
C VAL A 497 4.98 17.73 7.62
N ARG A 498 5.42 17.25 6.46
CA ARG A 498 5.66 15.82 6.24
C ARG A 498 6.93 15.39 6.91
N LEU A 499 6.97 14.16 7.41
CA LEU A 499 8.17 13.55 7.95
C LEU A 499 8.79 12.59 6.94
N LEU A 500 10.07 12.73 6.73
CA LEU A 500 10.90 11.82 5.97
C LEU A 500 11.61 10.87 6.92
N THR A 501 11.70 9.61 6.52
CA THR A 501 12.30 8.54 7.32
C THR A 501 13.24 7.74 6.44
N GLY A 502 14.31 7.21 7.03
CA GLY A 502 15.25 6.33 6.34
C GLY A 502 16.25 5.71 7.31
N GLY A 503 17.23 5.01 6.74
CA GLY A 503 18.20 4.25 7.50
C GLY A 503 17.71 2.86 7.87
N LEU A 504 18.64 1.92 7.99
CA LEU A 504 18.41 0.54 8.38
C LEU A 504 19.02 0.26 9.74
N ASP A 505 20.33 0.38 9.89
CA ASP A 505 21.01 0.13 11.17
C ASP A 505 20.68 1.24 12.17
N SER A 506 20.74 2.47 11.72
CA SER A 506 20.30 3.65 12.46
C SER A 506 19.15 4.33 11.72
N VAL A 507 17.95 4.24 12.30
CA VAL A 507 16.76 4.90 11.76
C VAL A 507 16.83 6.40 12.08
N TRP A 508 16.63 7.21 11.04
CA TRP A 508 16.52 8.67 11.18
C TRP A 508 15.16 9.16 10.71
N VAL A 509 14.68 10.23 11.35
CA VAL A 509 13.44 10.94 10.99
C VAL A 509 13.74 12.43 10.95
N ARG A 510 13.26 13.12 9.94
CA ARG A 510 13.41 14.57 9.78
C ARG A 510 12.19 15.19 9.09
N PRO A 511 11.87 16.48 9.39
CA PRO A 511 10.86 17.20 8.62
C PRO A 511 11.30 17.36 7.15
N GLU A 512 10.33 17.26 6.23
CA GLU A 512 10.56 17.63 4.83
C GLU A 512 10.74 19.14 4.76
N ARG A 513 11.89 19.59 4.23
CA ARG A 513 12.09 21.01 3.95
C ARG A 513 11.18 21.39 2.79
N THR A 514 10.07 22.08 3.06
CA THR A 514 9.26 22.70 2.02
C THR A 514 10.13 23.74 1.32
N ALA A 515 10.33 23.62 0.01
CA ALA A 515 10.67 24.76 -0.81
C ALA A 515 9.55 25.80 -0.57
N ALA A 516 9.94 27.08 -0.34
CA ALA A 516 9.00 28.15 -0.09
C ALA A 516 7.81 28.06 -1.07
N PRO A 517 6.55 28.24 -0.62
CA PRO A 517 5.40 28.09 -1.49
C PRO A 517 5.61 28.98 -2.70
N ARG A 518 5.60 28.38 -3.90
CA ARG A 518 5.49 29.17 -5.12
C ARG A 518 4.17 29.92 -5.01
N SER A 519 4.26 31.25 -4.90
CA SER A 519 3.11 32.13 -4.89
C SER A 519 2.17 31.70 -6.02
N MET A 520 0.91 31.39 -5.70
CA MET A 520 -0.10 31.18 -6.70
C MET A 520 -0.12 32.46 -7.54
N ARG A 521 0.32 32.39 -8.79
CA ARG A 521 0.03 33.45 -9.76
C ARG A 521 -1.49 33.45 -9.90
N GLY A 522 -2.08 34.58 -9.57
CA GLY A 522 -3.51 34.83 -9.76
C GLY A 522 -3.94 34.54 -11.20
N PRO A 523 -5.27 34.45 -11.45
CA PRO A 523 -5.78 34.12 -12.74
C PRO A 523 -5.24 35.12 -13.79
N VAL A 524 -4.74 34.56 -14.90
CA VAL A 524 -4.36 35.35 -16.07
C VAL A 524 -5.61 36.05 -16.55
N GLU A 525 -5.70 37.39 -16.35
CA GLU A 525 -6.70 38.20 -17.00
C GLU A 525 -6.58 37.98 -18.52
N SER A 526 -7.65 37.45 -19.09
CA SER A 526 -7.80 37.36 -20.54
C SER A 526 -7.89 38.77 -21.11
N ALA A 527 -6.85 39.21 -21.79
CA ALA A 527 -6.93 40.41 -22.62
C ALA A 527 -8.01 40.20 -23.68
N ALA A 528 -9.04 41.03 -23.64
CA ALA A 528 -10.03 41.15 -24.70
C ALA A 528 -9.36 41.69 -26.00
N PRO A 529 -9.73 41.19 -27.18
CA PRO A 529 -9.24 41.78 -28.42
C PRO A 529 -9.91 43.12 -28.63
N GLU A 530 -9.11 44.20 -28.79
CA GLU A 530 -9.56 45.48 -29.28
C GLU A 530 -10.08 45.34 -30.72
N ALA A 531 -11.31 45.78 -30.90
CA ALA A 531 -11.93 45.94 -32.23
C ALA A 531 -11.38 47.18 -32.93
N SER A 532 -10.90 47.03 -34.12
CA SER A 532 -10.83 48.06 -35.15
C SER A 532 -10.98 47.42 -36.54
#